data_5981f8eea5e77f11a3a9347dc9507d72
#
_entry.id   5981f8eea5e77f11a3a9347dc9507d72
#
_cell.length_a   1.000
_cell.length_b   1.000
_cell.length_c   1.000
_cell.angle_alpha   90.00
_cell.angle_beta   90.00
_cell.angle_gamma   90.00
#
_symmetry.space_group_name_H-M   'P 1'
#
loop_
_entity.id
_entity.type
_entity.pdbx_description
1 polymer ?
#
loop_
_entity_poly.entity_id
_entity_poly.type
_entity_poly.pdbx_seq_one_letter_code
_entity_poly.pdbx_strand_id
1 'polypeptide(L)'
;MLADAAPELRAIVADDDPTMRELVGDALTRSGFRVIPASTGERVLAVLRDQPAELLVTDVRMPGMNGLDLVQSVRELFPSTSCILITGDTSLETARGAARTGAVDYLPKPFTEQDLLKAVQFALRRRDEDRARSREQELSELFRLSQDARQVEDPWEMLRVTTTTAVSQTGSDIAYLGVVRDGKLVAFSVGEGAGDMAGDTEVSDGHLLRLAAESETPILYTALGDGHPLSGGVRQVAPREARTAPGMAEALAFPLWDGIRNCGAVMVGRFGDAEPFARGDFQLLSVLSAQCGLLLRNANLVESLQRAYLGTVQAMARTLEARDPYTHGHSQRVASICRHVAEHLGLSPGDAETLELAAGLHDVGKVAIPDAVLHKPGSLTAEEWSAVRMHPVIGAEVLTPAPFLQDALPLVLHHHERYDGKGYPDGLMSSQLSDLTHIIMAADAYDAMTSNRPYRAALTTEQALSELEAGRGAQFSPAVVDAMQELVDRLGAGV
;
A
#
# COMPACT_ATOMS: atom_id res chain seq x y z
N MET A 1 23.48 -0.15 -34.59
CA MET A 1 24.21 1.05 -34.16
C MET A 1 23.33 2.26 -34.50
N LEU A 2 22.41 2.62 -33.60
CA LEU A 2 21.70 3.88 -33.62
C LEU A 2 22.49 4.79 -32.65
N ALA A 3 23.19 5.79 -33.19
CA ALA A 3 23.85 6.81 -32.42
C ALA A 3 22.74 7.60 -31.69
N ASP A 4 22.75 7.57 -30.36
CA ASP A 4 21.99 8.49 -29.51
C ASP A 4 22.45 9.92 -29.87
N ALA A 5 21.67 10.61 -30.69
CA ALA A 5 21.85 12.03 -30.91
C ALA A 5 21.49 12.70 -29.57
N ALA A 6 22.46 13.37 -28.96
CA ALA A 6 22.21 14.20 -27.78
C ALA A 6 21.02 15.13 -28.07
N PRO A 7 20.09 15.33 -27.13
CA PRO A 7 18.90 16.17 -27.37
C PRO A 7 19.35 17.57 -27.77
N GLU A 8 18.92 18.00 -28.96
CA GLU A 8 19.24 19.29 -29.53
C GLU A 8 18.59 20.39 -28.67
N LEU A 9 19.39 21.15 -27.93
CA LEU A 9 18.92 22.24 -27.06
C LEU A 9 18.21 23.31 -27.88
N ARG A 10 17.01 23.72 -27.48
CA ARG A 10 16.22 24.74 -28.17
C ARG A 10 16.30 26.07 -27.44
N ALA A 11 16.45 27.15 -28.18
CA ALA A 11 16.39 28.49 -27.65
C ALA A 11 15.39 29.33 -28.41
N ILE A 12 14.65 30.18 -27.72
CA ILE A 12 13.79 31.18 -28.32
C ILE A 12 14.47 32.53 -28.17
N VAL A 13 14.55 33.29 -29.24
CA VAL A 13 15.10 34.67 -29.26
C VAL A 13 13.96 35.63 -29.58
N ALA A 14 13.61 36.49 -28.62
CA ALA A 14 12.55 37.48 -28.75
C ALA A 14 13.12 38.91 -28.69
N ASP A 15 13.00 39.64 -29.78
CA ASP A 15 13.35 41.04 -29.88
C ASP A 15 12.51 41.64 -31.05
N ASP A 16 12.06 42.86 -30.98
CA ASP A 16 11.34 43.51 -32.07
C ASP A 16 12.29 43.99 -33.23
N ASP A 17 13.58 44.20 -32.88
CA ASP A 17 14.61 44.51 -33.87
C ASP A 17 15.07 43.21 -34.58
N PRO A 18 14.84 43.08 -35.92
CA PRO A 18 15.28 41.90 -36.67
C PRO A 18 16.79 41.69 -36.65
N THR A 19 17.57 42.79 -36.62
CA THR A 19 19.04 42.71 -36.58
C THR A 19 19.54 42.07 -35.27
N MET A 20 18.95 42.45 -34.14
CA MET A 20 19.30 41.86 -32.85
C MET A 20 18.84 40.41 -32.75
N ARG A 21 17.65 40.08 -33.28
CA ARG A 21 17.20 38.68 -33.32
C ARG A 21 18.15 37.79 -34.12
N GLU A 22 18.63 38.28 -35.26
CA GLU A 22 19.58 37.54 -36.10
C GLU A 22 20.96 37.41 -35.42
N LEU A 23 21.49 38.49 -34.83
CA LEU A 23 22.77 38.48 -34.12
C LEU A 23 22.79 37.48 -32.95
N VAL A 24 21.77 37.54 -32.10
CA VAL A 24 21.64 36.61 -30.92
C VAL A 24 21.38 35.20 -31.42
N GLY A 25 20.53 35.05 -32.43
CA GLY A 25 20.20 33.75 -33.02
C GLY A 25 21.40 33.03 -33.60
N ASP A 26 22.23 33.76 -34.37
CA ASP A 26 23.45 33.22 -34.95
C ASP A 26 24.47 32.79 -33.89
N ALA A 27 24.66 33.60 -32.83
CA ALA A 27 25.54 33.28 -31.74
C ALA A 27 25.11 31.99 -31.01
N LEU A 28 23.82 31.84 -30.75
CA LEU A 28 23.26 30.63 -30.12
C LEU A 28 23.31 29.41 -31.05
N THR A 29 23.07 29.59 -32.35
CA THR A 29 23.17 28.51 -33.34
C THR A 29 24.59 27.97 -33.44
N ARG A 30 25.60 28.87 -33.46
CA ARG A 30 27.04 28.48 -33.40
C ARG A 30 27.38 27.72 -32.12
N SER A 31 26.63 27.95 -31.06
CA SER A 31 26.78 27.26 -29.76
C SER A 31 25.97 25.97 -29.64
N GLY A 32 25.36 25.49 -30.73
CA GLY A 32 24.67 24.21 -30.80
C GLY A 32 23.18 24.25 -30.40
N PHE A 33 22.57 25.45 -30.32
CA PHE A 33 21.14 25.57 -30.11
C PHE A 33 20.37 25.56 -31.43
N ARG A 34 19.22 24.93 -31.40
CA ARG A 34 18.16 25.16 -32.40
C ARG A 34 17.39 26.41 -32.03
N VAL A 35 17.55 27.48 -32.78
CA VAL A 35 16.97 28.78 -32.46
C VAL A 35 15.64 28.98 -33.14
N ILE A 36 14.64 29.46 -32.39
CA ILE A 36 13.34 29.86 -32.87
C ILE A 36 13.17 31.37 -32.66
N PRO A 37 13.12 32.18 -33.72
CA PRO A 37 12.96 33.63 -33.62
C PRO A 37 11.50 34.01 -33.35
N ALA A 38 11.27 35.01 -32.48
CA ALA A 38 9.99 35.61 -32.18
C ALA A 38 10.11 37.14 -32.18
N SER A 39 9.12 37.85 -32.66
CA SER A 39 9.08 39.31 -32.69
C SER A 39 8.22 39.94 -31.58
N THR A 40 7.46 39.13 -30.85
CA THR A 40 6.57 39.58 -29.76
C THR A 40 6.51 38.53 -28.65
N GLY A 41 6.09 38.94 -27.43
CA GLY A 41 5.93 38.05 -26.28
C GLY A 41 4.83 37.03 -26.50
N GLU A 42 3.73 37.39 -27.12
CA GLU A 42 2.61 36.48 -27.42
C GLU A 42 3.05 35.35 -28.36
N ARG A 43 3.95 35.67 -29.33
CA ARG A 43 4.49 34.65 -30.22
C ARG A 43 5.38 33.65 -29.45
N VAL A 44 6.15 34.11 -28.44
CA VAL A 44 6.96 33.25 -27.59
C VAL A 44 6.06 32.26 -26.83
N LEU A 45 5.00 32.74 -26.18
CA LEU A 45 4.07 31.88 -25.44
C LEU A 45 3.38 30.86 -26.35
N ALA A 46 3.00 31.25 -27.57
CA ALA A 46 2.46 30.32 -28.55
C ALA A 46 3.46 29.23 -28.95
N VAL A 47 4.73 29.59 -29.19
CA VAL A 47 5.77 28.62 -29.53
C VAL A 47 6.04 27.66 -28.36
N LEU A 48 6.13 28.15 -27.13
CA LEU A 48 6.40 27.32 -25.95
C LEU A 48 5.29 26.29 -25.66
N ARG A 49 4.05 26.59 -26.03
CA ARG A 49 2.92 25.63 -25.93
C ARG A 49 3.09 24.43 -26.85
N ASP A 50 3.56 24.68 -28.08
CA ASP A 50 3.74 23.63 -29.10
C ASP A 50 5.09 22.92 -28.98
N GLN A 51 6.14 23.69 -28.66
CA GLN A 51 7.52 23.23 -28.65
C GLN A 51 8.26 23.75 -27.41
N PRO A 52 8.46 22.94 -26.35
CA PRO A 52 9.25 23.33 -25.19
C PRO A 52 10.68 23.76 -25.60
N ALA A 53 11.17 24.81 -24.97
CA ALA A 53 12.53 25.29 -25.16
C ALA A 53 13.28 25.43 -23.83
N GLU A 54 14.58 25.17 -23.83
CA GLU A 54 15.44 25.22 -22.64
C GLU A 54 15.81 26.65 -22.26
N LEU A 55 15.83 27.55 -23.24
CA LEU A 55 16.30 28.92 -23.08
C LEU A 55 15.37 29.91 -23.80
N LEU A 56 15.06 30.99 -23.12
CA LEU A 56 14.47 32.20 -23.70
C LEU A 56 15.44 33.35 -23.50
N VAL A 57 15.82 34.00 -24.60
CA VAL A 57 16.53 35.27 -24.58
C VAL A 57 15.60 36.34 -25.13
N THR A 58 15.24 37.34 -24.32
CA THR A 58 14.22 38.32 -24.70
C THR A 58 14.67 39.76 -24.43
N ASP A 59 14.35 40.68 -25.36
CA ASP A 59 14.45 42.11 -25.08
C ASP A 59 13.42 42.52 -24.04
N VAL A 60 13.76 43.54 -23.23
CA VAL A 60 12.82 44.12 -22.24
C VAL A 60 11.73 44.93 -22.91
N ARG A 61 12.10 45.68 -23.99
CA ARG A 61 11.17 46.59 -24.68
C ARG A 61 10.68 45.99 -25.99
N MET A 62 9.52 45.40 -25.99
CA MET A 62 8.86 44.90 -27.19
C MET A 62 7.43 45.45 -27.30
N PRO A 63 6.88 45.58 -28.52
CA PRO A 63 5.48 45.93 -28.70
C PRO A 63 4.54 44.89 -28.10
N GLY A 64 3.44 45.34 -27.49
CA GLY A 64 2.49 44.46 -26.83
C GLY A 64 2.96 44.04 -25.46
N MET A 65 3.24 42.76 -25.27
CA MET A 65 3.79 42.19 -24.02
C MET A 65 5.27 42.53 -23.91
N ASN A 66 5.68 43.26 -22.86
CA ASN A 66 7.07 43.56 -22.61
C ASN A 66 7.84 42.31 -22.08
N GLY A 67 9.17 42.35 -22.15
CA GLY A 67 10.01 41.19 -21.76
C GLY A 67 9.94 40.83 -20.29
N LEU A 68 9.64 41.76 -19.38
CA LEU A 68 9.48 41.47 -17.94
C LEU A 68 8.17 40.69 -17.70
N ASP A 69 7.05 41.12 -18.30
CA ASP A 69 5.77 40.43 -18.19
C ASP A 69 5.84 39.05 -18.88
N LEU A 70 6.57 38.96 -20.00
CA LEU A 70 6.83 37.69 -20.68
C LEU A 70 7.58 36.70 -19.78
N VAL A 71 8.68 37.13 -19.14
CA VAL A 71 9.48 36.28 -18.25
C VAL A 71 8.64 35.80 -17.07
N GLN A 72 7.80 36.66 -16.49
CA GLN A 72 6.90 36.25 -15.42
C GLN A 72 5.93 35.17 -15.92
N SER A 73 5.28 35.36 -17.06
CA SER A 73 4.36 34.38 -17.64
C SER A 73 5.05 33.06 -17.99
N VAL A 74 6.28 33.11 -18.52
CA VAL A 74 7.06 31.90 -18.84
C VAL A 74 7.47 31.16 -17.57
N ARG A 75 7.81 31.84 -16.50
CA ARG A 75 8.12 31.22 -15.23
C ARG A 75 6.92 30.48 -14.62
N GLU A 76 5.73 31.06 -14.72
CA GLU A 76 4.50 30.45 -14.22
C GLU A 76 4.06 29.25 -15.07
N LEU A 77 4.10 29.39 -16.40
CA LEU A 77 3.56 28.37 -17.32
C LEU A 77 4.60 27.35 -17.80
N PHE A 78 5.87 27.74 -17.89
CA PHE A 78 6.97 26.93 -18.44
C PHE A 78 8.22 26.97 -17.55
N PRO A 79 8.17 26.55 -16.28
CA PRO A 79 9.24 26.70 -15.29
C PRO A 79 10.57 26.01 -15.67
N SER A 80 10.55 25.12 -16.66
CA SER A 80 11.74 24.46 -17.18
C SER A 80 12.54 25.30 -18.16
N THR A 81 12.02 26.47 -18.60
CA THR A 81 12.65 27.38 -19.54
C THR A 81 13.44 28.45 -18.78
N SER A 82 14.73 28.50 -18.95
CA SER A 82 15.58 29.55 -18.39
C SER A 82 15.45 30.84 -19.17
N CYS A 83 15.28 31.97 -18.48
CA CYS A 83 15.05 33.26 -19.14
C CYS A 83 16.22 34.22 -18.91
N ILE A 84 16.72 34.83 -19.99
CA ILE A 84 17.72 35.91 -20.00
C ILE A 84 17.06 37.15 -20.59
N LEU A 85 17.16 38.28 -19.89
CA LEU A 85 16.67 39.57 -20.37
C LEU A 85 17.81 40.36 -21.03
N ILE A 86 17.57 40.93 -22.20
CA ILE A 86 18.45 41.91 -22.84
C ILE A 86 17.83 43.29 -22.64
N THR A 87 18.63 44.27 -22.24
CA THR A 87 18.12 45.62 -21.96
C THR A 87 19.04 46.71 -22.39
N GLY A 88 18.49 47.76 -23.00
CA GLY A 88 19.23 49.03 -23.26
C GLY A 88 19.23 49.99 -22.07
N ASP A 89 18.48 49.68 -21.02
CA ASP A 89 18.37 50.50 -19.80
C ASP A 89 19.11 49.84 -18.63
N THR A 90 20.21 50.46 -18.20
CA THR A 90 21.08 50.01 -17.11
C THR A 90 20.64 50.57 -15.75
N SER A 91 19.41 51.12 -15.64
CA SER A 91 18.91 51.67 -14.38
C SER A 91 18.76 50.59 -13.31
N LEU A 92 18.92 51.03 -12.06
CA LEU A 92 18.76 50.17 -10.88
C LEU A 92 17.31 49.59 -10.82
N GLU A 93 16.38 50.29 -11.43
CA GLU A 93 14.96 49.92 -11.47
C GLU A 93 14.70 48.75 -12.41
N THR A 94 15.33 48.74 -13.58
CA THR A 94 15.28 47.62 -14.54
C THR A 94 15.97 46.38 -14.01
N ALA A 95 17.14 46.52 -13.35
CA ALA A 95 17.84 45.41 -12.70
C ALA A 95 17.00 44.80 -11.54
N ARG A 96 16.33 45.63 -10.73
CA ARG A 96 15.41 45.16 -9.71
C ARG A 96 14.15 44.50 -10.31
N GLY A 97 13.63 44.98 -11.41
CA GLY A 97 12.56 44.40 -12.18
C GLY A 97 12.92 42.97 -12.62
N ALA A 98 14.07 42.80 -13.27
CA ALA A 98 14.56 41.50 -13.72
C ALA A 98 14.71 40.50 -12.56
N ALA A 99 15.23 40.90 -11.41
CA ALA A 99 15.36 40.05 -10.22
C ALA A 99 14.00 39.63 -9.64
N ARG A 100 12.96 40.48 -9.71
CA ARG A 100 11.63 40.20 -9.20
C ARG A 100 10.81 39.29 -10.13
N THR A 101 10.99 39.38 -11.43
CA THR A 101 10.29 38.54 -12.42
C THR A 101 10.87 37.13 -12.50
N GLY A 102 12.07 36.92 -11.93
CA GLY A 102 12.72 35.59 -11.92
C GLY A 102 13.51 35.28 -13.18
N ALA A 103 13.90 36.29 -13.94
CA ALA A 103 14.98 36.12 -14.95
C ALA A 103 16.24 35.59 -14.27
N VAL A 104 16.91 34.64 -14.92
CA VAL A 104 18.13 34.03 -14.37
C VAL A 104 19.31 35.01 -14.49
N ASP A 105 19.31 35.79 -15.54
CA ASP A 105 20.33 36.81 -15.78
C ASP A 105 19.79 37.96 -16.65
N TYR A 106 20.47 39.09 -16.67
CA TYR A 106 20.18 40.20 -17.57
C TYR A 106 21.48 40.68 -18.28
N LEU A 107 21.34 41.04 -19.55
CA LEU A 107 22.46 41.44 -20.41
C LEU A 107 22.26 42.89 -20.90
N PRO A 108 23.05 43.88 -20.42
CA PRO A 108 22.92 45.25 -20.86
C PRO A 108 23.48 45.46 -22.29
N LYS A 109 22.74 46.22 -23.10
CA LYS A 109 23.22 46.69 -24.43
C LYS A 109 24.14 47.90 -24.27
N PRO A 110 25.33 47.98 -24.96
CA PRO A 110 25.86 47.01 -25.90
C PRO A 110 26.58 45.85 -25.19
N PHE A 111 26.47 44.63 -25.70
CA PHE A 111 27.11 43.44 -25.20
C PHE A 111 27.93 42.73 -26.31
N THR A 112 28.89 41.93 -25.93
CA THR A 112 29.66 41.08 -26.85
C THR A 112 29.03 39.67 -26.93
N GLU A 113 29.39 38.93 -28.00
CA GLU A 113 29.01 37.51 -28.09
C GLU A 113 29.49 36.71 -26.88
N GLN A 114 30.68 37.03 -26.35
CA GLN A 114 31.21 36.37 -25.15
C GLN A 114 30.35 36.63 -23.89
N ASP A 115 29.79 37.83 -23.76
CA ASP A 115 28.94 38.17 -22.63
C ASP A 115 27.62 37.42 -22.72
N LEU A 116 27.02 37.31 -23.91
CA LEU A 116 25.84 36.50 -24.16
C LEU A 116 26.09 35.02 -23.81
N LEU A 117 27.17 34.44 -24.28
CA LEU A 117 27.49 33.03 -24.03
C LEU A 117 27.77 32.74 -22.56
N LYS A 118 28.37 33.67 -21.80
CA LYS A 118 28.52 33.55 -20.34
C LYS A 118 27.18 33.55 -19.63
N ALA A 119 26.25 34.44 -19.99
CA ALA A 119 24.93 34.51 -19.44
C ALA A 119 24.15 33.20 -19.73
N VAL A 120 24.26 32.68 -20.96
CA VAL A 120 23.65 31.39 -21.34
C VAL A 120 24.20 30.22 -20.52
N GLN A 121 25.53 30.13 -20.38
CA GLN A 121 26.16 29.09 -19.58
C GLN A 121 25.76 29.18 -18.09
N PHE A 122 25.64 30.41 -17.58
CA PHE A 122 25.15 30.60 -16.20
C PHE A 122 23.70 30.16 -16.04
N ALA A 123 22.81 30.52 -16.97
CA ALA A 123 21.42 30.16 -16.96
C ALA A 123 21.20 28.63 -17.01
N LEU A 124 21.94 27.95 -17.88
CA LEU A 124 21.89 26.49 -18.00
C LEU A 124 22.40 25.77 -16.75
N ARG A 125 23.53 26.23 -16.19
CA ARG A 125 24.08 25.65 -14.94
C ARG A 125 23.07 25.79 -13.79
N ARG A 126 22.51 26.97 -13.61
CA ARG A 126 21.51 27.21 -12.54
C ARG A 126 20.30 26.32 -12.69
N ARG A 127 19.79 26.13 -13.91
CA ARG A 127 18.71 25.19 -14.20
C ARG A 127 19.05 23.75 -13.80
N ASP A 128 20.27 23.30 -14.14
CA ASP A 128 20.71 21.94 -13.84
C ASP A 128 20.94 21.75 -12.33
N GLU A 129 21.42 22.77 -11.62
CA GLU A 129 21.51 22.78 -10.15
C GLU A 129 20.13 22.75 -9.49
N ASP A 130 19.17 23.53 -9.97
CA ASP A 130 17.80 23.53 -9.45
C ASP A 130 17.10 22.17 -9.70
N ARG A 131 17.32 21.56 -10.87
CA ARG A 131 16.86 20.20 -11.17
C ARG A 131 17.51 19.15 -10.26
N ALA A 132 18.82 19.27 -10.00
CA ALA A 132 19.52 18.37 -9.11
C ALA A 132 19.02 18.49 -7.67
N ARG A 133 18.80 19.71 -7.17
CA ARG A 133 18.23 19.97 -5.84
C ARG A 133 16.81 19.41 -5.69
N SER A 134 15.96 19.62 -6.70
CA SER A 134 14.61 19.04 -6.69
C SER A 134 14.66 17.51 -6.63
N ARG A 135 15.54 16.87 -7.41
CA ARG A 135 15.75 15.42 -7.35
C ARG A 135 16.27 14.94 -5.99
N GLU A 136 17.19 15.67 -5.39
CA GLU A 136 17.75 15.35 -4.08
C GLU A 136 16.68 15.47 -2.97
N GLN A 137 15.83 16.49 -3.07
CA GLN A 137 14.68 16.65 -2.17
C GLN A 137 13.64 15.51 -2.34
N GLU A 138 13.30 15.18 -3.58
CA GLU A 138 12.42 14.04 -3.89
C GLU A 138 12.98 12.73 -3.34
N LEU A 139 14.29 12.47 -3.53
CA LEU A 139 14.95 11.28 -3.00
C LEU A 139 15.02 11.28 -1.47
N SER A 140 15.25 12.43 -0.85
CA SER A 140 15.29 12.57 0.62
C SER A 140 13.91 12.33 1.24
N GLU A 141 12.86 12.81 0.61
CA GLU A 141 11.48 12.58 1.03
C GLU A 141 11.06 11.13 0.85
N LEU A 142 11.42 10.51 -0.27
CA LEU A 142 11.26 9.08 -0.53
C LEU A 142 11.98 8.24 0.53
N PHE A 143 13.21 8.62 0.88
CA PHE A 143 13.99 7.91 1.88
C PHE A 143 13.38 8.03 3.28
N ARG A 144 12.89 9.22 3.66
CA ARG A 144 12.21 9.46 4.94
C ARG A 144 10.92 8.65 5.04
N LEU A 145 10.07 8.66 4.02
CA LEU A 145 8.84 7.87 3.97
C LEU A 145 9.14 6.37 4.02
N SER A 146 10.22 5.91 3.38
CA SER A 146 10.62 4.50 3.46
C SER A 146 11.21 4.10 4.81
N GLN A 147 11.76 5.04 5.59
CA GLN A 147 12.23 4.78 6.96
C GLN A 147 11.06 4.74 7.96
N ASP A 148 10.12 5.67 7.85
CA ASP A 148 8.91 5.67 8.67
C ASP A 148 8.09 4.39 8.42
N ALA A 149 8.12 3.91 7.16
CA ALA A 149 7.53 2.67 6.73
C ALA A 149 8.09 1.40 7.42
N ARG A 150 9.34 1.42 7.86
CA ARG A 150 9.98 0.25 8.54
C ARG A 150 9.59 0.09 10.00
N GLN A 151 8.96 1.10 10.60
CA GLN A 151 8.56 1.07 12.01
C GLN A 151 7.09 0.67 12.22
N VAL A 152 6.32 0.56 11.15
CA VAL A 152 4.90 0.18 11.19
C VAL A 152 4.77 -1.26 10.71
N GLU A 153 4.36 -2.15 11.60
CA GLU A 153 4.15 -3.57 11.29
C GLU A 153 2.88 -3.81 10.47
N ASP A 154 1.90 -2.89 10.59
CA ASP A 154 0.63 -2.98 9.86
C ASP A 154 0.67 -2.17 8.54
N PRO A 155 0.55 -2.82 7.36
CA PRO A 155 0.47 -2.14 6.07
C PRO A 155 -0.67 -1.11 5.98
N TRP A 156 -1.76 -1.32 6.71
CA TRP A 156 -2.93 -0.42 6.71
C TRP A 156 -2.65 0.87 7.45
N GLU A 157 -1.98 0.79 8.58
CA GLU A 157 -1.56 1.99 9.33
C GLU A 157 -0.59 2.81 8.49
N MET A 158 0.30 2.17 7.74
CA MET A 158 1.20 2.86 6.84
C MET A 158 0.48 3.58 5.70
N LEU A 159 -0.54 2.95 5.10
CA LEU A 159 -1.38 3.59 4.08
C LEU A 159 -2.13 4.80 4.67
N ARG A 160 -2.60 4.72 5.91
CA ARG A 160 -3.21 5.85 6.63
C ARG A 160 -2.23 7.00 6.83
N VAL A 161 -1.02 6.71 7.30
CA VAL A 161 0.05 7.72 7.47
C VAL A 161 0.36 8.39 6.13
N THR A 162 0.49 7.62 5.05
CA THR A 162 0.74 8.15 3.71
C THR A 162 -0.40 9.06 3.24
N THR A 163 -1.65 8.66 3.48
CA THR A 163 -2.83 9.47 3.12
C THR A 163 -2.90 10.76 3.93
N THR A 164 -2.58 10.72 5.23
CA THR A 164 -2.48 11.91 6.10
C THR A 164 -1.36 12.85 5.63
N THR A 165 -0.22 12.29 5.22
CA THR A 165 0.89 13.05 4.65
C THR A 165 0.48 13.74 3.35
N ALA A 166 -0.28 13.06 2.48
CA ALA A 166 -0.78 13.66 1.25
C ALA A 166 -1.63 14.92 1.53
N VAL A 167 -2.54 14.88 2.52
CA VAL A 167 -3.34 16.04 2.94
C VAL A 167 -2.44 17.18 3.41
N SER A 168 -1.55 16.90 4.37
CA SER A 168 -0.75 17.94 5.01
C SER A 168 0.25 18.62 4.06
N GLN A 169 0.83 17.87 3.14
CA GLN A 169 1.85 18.37 2.21
C GLN A 169 1.26 19.09 0.99
N THR A 170 0.08 18.67 0.53
CA THR A 170 -0.61 19.35 -0.59
C THR A 170 -1.52 20.49 -0.13
N GLY A 171 -1.69 20.69 1.19
CA GLY A 171 -2.66 21.66 1.72
C GLY A 171 -4.09 21.35 1.27
N SER A 172 -4.41 20.07 1.08
CA SER A 172 -5.75 19.62 0.71
C SER A 172 -6.64 19.50 1.96
N ASP A 173 -7.95 19.62 1.77
CA ASP A 173 -8.91 19.49 2.87
C ASP A 173 -9.21 18.03 3.20
N ILE A 174 -9.14 17.15 2.19
CA ILE A 174 -9.49 15.75 2.30
C ILE A 174 -8.62 14.87 1.41
N ALA A 175 -8.36 13.65 1.85
CA ALA A 175 -7.84 12.58 1.01
C ALA A 175 -8.65 11.29 1.17
N TYR A 176 -8.68 10.53 0.09
CA TYR A 176 -9.24 9.18 0.04
C TYR A 176 -8.18 8.22 -0.47
N LEU A 177 -8.11 7.06 0.14
CA LEU A 177 -7.34 5.93 -0.38
C LEU A 177 -8.27 4.74 -0.55
N GLY A 178 -8.39 4.27 -1.78
CA GLY A 178 -9.17 3.10 -2.14
C GLY A 178 -8.28 1.95 -2.55
N VAL A 179 -8.61 0.75 -2.10
CA VAL A 179 -7.89 -0.49 -2.41
C VAL A 179 -8.88 -1.52 -2.94
N VAL A 180 -8.48 -2.25 -3.98
CA VAL A 180 -9.28 -3.34 -4.53
C VAL A 180 -9.10 -4.60 -3.69
N ARG A 181 -10.19 -5.05 -3.01
CA ARG A 181 -10.28 -6.31 -2.27
C ARG A 181 -11.43 -7.13 -2.82
N ASP A 182 -11.22 -8.38 -3.14
CA ASP A 182 -12.23 -9.33 -3.64
C ASP A 182 -13.07 -8.76 -4.80
N GLY A 183 -12.42 -7.99 -5.69
CA GLY A 183 -13.05 -7.34 -6.84
C GLY A 183 -13.86 -6.08 -6.50
N LYS A 184 -13.87 -5.63 -5.25
CA LYS A 184 -14.54 -4.41 -4.80
C LYS A 184 -13.51 -3.34 -4.44
N LEU A 185 -13.81 -2.08 -4.77
CA LEU A 185 -13.02 -0.94 -4.32
C LEU A 185 -13.54 -0.50 -2.95
N VAL A 186 -12.71 -0.67 -1.94
CA VAL A 186 -13.00 -0.26 -0.56
C VAL A 186 -12.10 0.91 -0.21
N ALA A 187 -12.64 1.98 0.38
CA ALA A 187 -11.89 3.18 0.67
C ALA A 187 -12.06 3.66 2.11
N PHE A 188 -11.02 4.32 2.61
CA PHE A 188 -11.07 5.15 3.80
C PHE A 188 -10.70 6.60 3.45
N SER A 189 -11.09 7.54 4.31
CA SER A 189 -10.82 8.97 4.12
C SER A 189 -10.13 9.57 5.34
N VAL A 190 -9.37 10.67 5.09
CA VAL A 190 -8.69 11.47 6.10
C VAL A 190 -8.90 12.93 5.76
N GLY A 191 -9.19 13.79 6.76
CA GLY A 191 -9.32 15.24 6.60
C GLY A 191 -10.65 15.81 7.06
N GLU A 192 -10.82 17.15 6.96
CA GLU A 192 -12.05 17.87 7.30
C GLU A 192 -13.13 17.61 6.25
N GLY A 193 -14.33 17.22 6.69
CA GLY A 193 -15.43 16.89 5.78
C GLY A 193 -15.43 15.44 5.28
N ALA A 194 -14.50 14.61 5.71
CA ALA A 194 -14.63 13.17 5.65
C ALA A 194 -15.85 12.79 6.50
N GLY A 195 -17.02 12.75 5.91
CA GLY A 195 -18.16 12.04 6.53
C GLY A 195 -17.67 10.66 6.86
N ASP A 196 -18.12 10.10 7.99
CA ASP A 196 -17.68 8.87 8.65
C ASP A 196 -17.42 7.67 7.69
N MET A 197 -16.42 7.80 6.80
CA MET A 197 -15.79 6.67 6.12
C MET A 197 -14.65 6.14 6.99
N ALA A 198 -14.88 6.12 8.30
CA ALA A 198 -14.03 5.45 9.28
C ALA A 198 -14.31 3.95 9.23
N GLY A 199 -13.86 3.29 8.19
CA GLY A 199 -14.02 1.87 7.96
C GLY A 199 -14.08 1.54 6.47
N ASP A 200 -13.91 0.27 6.14
CA ASP A 200 -13.92 -0.24 4.77
C ASP A 200 -15.30 0.01 4.09
N THR A 201 -15.48 1.17 3.48
CA THR A 201 -16.71 1.52 2.75
C THR A 201 -16.54 1.24 1.27
N GLU A 202 -17.46 0.47 0.70
CA GLU A 202 -17.45 0.17 -0.74
C GLU A 202 -17.72 1.45 -1.55
N VAL A 203 -16.84 1.76 -2.50
CA VAL A 203 -16.92 2.94 -3.35
C VAL A 203 -17.93 2.70 -4.48
N SER A 204 -18.94 3.56 -4.56
CA SER A 204 -20.00 3.46 -5.57
C SER A 204 -19.50 3.73 -6.99
N ASP A 205 -20.23 3.20 -7.98
CA ASP A 205 -19.97 3.47 -9.40
C ASP A 205 -20.07 4.97 -9.73
N GLY A 206 -19.17 5.43 -10.60
CA GLY A 206 -19.09 6.82 -11.01
C GLY A 206 -18.42 7.75 -9.98
N HIS A 207 -17.95 7.25 -8.85
CA HIS A 207 -17.13 8.04 -7.93
C HIS A 207 -15.73 8.27 -8.53
N LEU A 208 -15.16 9.47 -8.36
CA LEU A 208 -13.87 9.85 -8.93
C LEU A 208 -12.74 8.88 -8.54
N LEU A 209 -12.74 8.40 -7.31
CA LEU A 209 -11.76 7.43 -6.83
C LEU A 209 -11.83 6.11 -7.61
N ARG A 210 -13.04 5.65 -7.97
CA ARG A 210 -13.21 4.44 -8.79
C ARG A 210 -12.72 4.66 -10.21
N LEU A 211 -13.06 5.82 -10.81
CA LEU A 211 -12.53 6.16 -12.13
C LEU A 211 -11.00 6.21 -12.16
N ALA A 212 -10.38 6.69 -11.09
CA ALA A 212 -8.91 6.68 -10.96
C ALA A 212 -8.36 5.27 -10.79
N ALA A 213 -9.03 4.40 -10.01
CA ALA A 213 -8.65 3.00 -9.85
C ALA A 213 -8.79 2.17 -11.15
N GLU A 214 -9.58 2.63 -12.11
CA GLU A 214 -9.75 2.01 -13.43
C GLU A 214 -8.91 2.69 -14.52
N SER A 215 -8.22 3.78 -14.19
CA SER A 215 -7.41 4.58 -15.13
C SER A 215 -5.96 4.13 -15.16
N GLU A 216 -5.32 4.28 -16.31
CA GLU A 216 -3.86 4.13 -16.44
C GLU A 216 -3.11 5.43 -16.14
N THR A 217 -3.79 6.56 -16.13
CA THR A 217 -3.22 7.89 -15.94
C THR A 217 -3.89 8.61 -14.79
N PRO A 218 -3.17 9.55 -14.11
CA PRO A 218 -3.77 10.39 -13.09
C PRO A 218 -4.96 11.18 -13.63
N ILE A 219 -5.92 11.47 -12.77
CA ILE A 219 -7.13 12.23 -13.09
C ILE A 219 -7.13 13.55 -12.32
N LEU A 220 -7.36 14.63 -13.02
CA LEU A 220 -7.66 15.95 -12.48
C LEU A 220 -9.17 16.23 -12.63
N TYR A 221 -9.86 16.38 -11.53
CA TYR A 221 -11.22 16.88 -11.48
C TYR A 221 -11.19 18.37 -11.16
N THR A 222 -11.90 19.18 -11.93
CA THR A 222 -12.07 20.62 -11.66
C THR A 222 -13.49 21.07 -11.97
N ALA A 223 -14.06 21.85 -11.05
CA ALA A 223 -15.34 22.54 -11.25
C ALA A 223 -15.17 23.88 -11.99
N LEU A 224 -13.92 24.37 -12.18
CA LEU A 224 -13.59 25.72 -12.63
C LEU A 224 -13.38 25.88 -14.14
N GLY A 225 -13.56 24.81 -14.97
CA GLY A 225 -13.47 24.91 -16.44
C GLY A 225 -12.06 24.72 -17.02
N ASP A 226 -11.91 25.01 -18.35
CA ASP A 226 -10.71 24.73 -19.13
C ASP A 226 -9.54 25.68 -18.78
N GLY A 227 -8.30 25.17 -18.81
CA GLY A 227 -7.08 26.01 -18.69
C GLY A 227 -6.21 25.74 -17.47
N HIS A 228 -6.41 24.61 -16.78
CA HIS A 228 -5.61 24.26 -15.61
C HIS A 228 -4.12 24.04 -15.95
N PRO A 229 -3.14 24.49 -15.10
CA PRO A 229 -1.70 24.35 -15.33
C PRO A 229 -1.21 22.90 -15.51
N LEU A 230 -1.94 21.91 -14.96
CA LEU A 230 -1.62 20.48 -15.05
C LEU A 230 -2.19 19.79 -16.29
N SER A 231 -2.59 20.51 -17.34
CA SER A 231 -3.23 19.94 -18.54
C SER A 231 -2.38 18.92 -19.33
N GLY A 232 -1.06 18.83 -19.05
CA GLY A 232 -0.16 17.84 -19.65
C GLY A 232 0.06 16.63 -18.75
N GLY A 233 -0.34 15.43 -19.22
CA GLY A 233 -0.08 14.17 -18.50
C GLY A 233 -1.16 13.72 -17.50
N VAL A 234 -2.29 14.43 -17.41
CA VAL A 234 -3.47 14.09 -16.62
C VAL A 234 -4.71 14.00 -17.50
N ARG A 235 -5.63 13.11 -17.16
CA ARG A 235 -6.97 13.08 -17.72
C ARG A 235 -7.86 14.08 -16.96
N GLN A 236 -8.34 15.11 -17.64
CA GLN A 236 -9.30 16.03 -17.05
C GLN A 236 -10.71 15.43 -17.06
N VAL A 237 -11.43 15.61 -15.96
CA VAL A 237 -12.79 15.10 -15.75
C VAL A 237 -13.66 16.23 -15.22
N ALA A 238 -14.78 16.49 -15.91
CA ALA A 238 -15.75 17.52 -15.51
C ALA A 238 -16.75 16.99 -14.45
N PRO A 239 -17.45 17.89 -13.71
CA PRO A 239 -18.41 17.50 -12.65
C PRO A 239 -19.54 16.55 -13.09
N ARG A 240 -19.90 16.54 -14.36
CA ARG A 240 -20.92 15.64 -14.93
C ARG A 240 -20.41 14.20 -15.16
N GLU A 241 -19.12 13.99 -15.15
CA GLU A 241 -18.47 12.73 -15.52
C GLU A 241 -18.09 11.92 -14.27
N ALA A 242 -17.94 12.56 -13.12
CA ALA A 242 -17.58 11.90 -11.86
C ALA A 242 -18.36 12.46 -10.69
N ARG A 243 -18.62 11.60 -9.70
CA ARG A 243 -19.14 11.99 -8.40
C ARG A 243 -17.97 12.27 -7.45
N THR A 244 -18.10 13.33 -6.68
CA THR A 244 -17.16 13.73 -5.63
C THR A 244 -17.93 14.10 -4.36
N ALA A 245 -17.22 14.44 -3.29
CA ALA A 245 -17.85 15.01 -2.11
C ALA A 245 -18.57 16.34 -2.46
N PRO A 246 -19.73 16.64 -1.85
CA PRO A 246 -20.44 17.87 -2.10
C PRO A 246 -19.57 19.11 -1.82
N GLY A 247 -19.53 20.07 -2.77
CA GLY A 247 -18.74 21.29 -2.62
C GLY A 247 -17.25 21.16 -2.98
N MET A 248 -16.79 20.00 -3.46
CA MET A 248 -15.43 19.83 -3.94
C MET A 248 -15.19 20.68 -5.19
N ALA A 249 -14.23 21.59 -5.12
CA ALA A 249 -13.86 22.48 -6.20
C ALA A 249 -12.85 21.82 -7.14
N GLU A 250 -11.89 21.11 -6.58
CA GLU A 250 -10.83 20.44 -7.31
C GLU A 250 -10.39 19.16 -6.60
N ALA A 251 -10.02 18.13 -7.39
CA ALA A 251 -9.41 16.93 -6.87
C ALA A 251 -8.36 16.37 -7.83
N LEU A 252 -7.32 15.78 -7.26
CA LEU A 252 -6.26 15.12 -7.98
C LEU A 252 -6.18 13.66 -7.52
N ALA A 253 -6.38 12.72 -8.45
CA ALA A 253 -6.47 11.30 -8.15
C ALA A 253 -5.45 10.51 -8.97
N PHE A 254 -4.74 9.61 -8.30
CA PHE A 254 -3.69 8.77 -8.86
C PHE A 254 -4.05 7.29 -8.72
N PRO A 255 -3.89 6.50 -9.80
CA PRO A 255 -3.99 5.05 -9.71
C PRO A 255 -2.83 4.49 -8.86
N LEU A 256 -3.08 3.41 -8.14
CA LEU A 256 -2.09 2.66 -7.37
C LEU A 256 -1.67 1.41 -8.16
N TRP A 257 -0.44 1.38 -8.62
CA TRP A 257 0.11 0.26 -9.37
C TRP A 257 1.01 -0.60 -8.49
N ASP A 258 0.73 -1.91 -8.44
CA ASP A 258 1.58 -2.89 -7.77
C ASP A 258 2.75 -3.38 -8.64
N GLY A 259 2.93 -2.78 -9.81
CA GLY A 259 3.91 -3.16 -10.82
C GLY A 259 3.40 -4.18 -11.84
N ILE A 260 2.20 -4.74 -11.66
CA ILE A 260 1.55 -5.71 -12.57
C ILE A 260 0.16 -5.20 -12.96
N ARG A 261 -0.61 -4.72 -12.00
CA ARG A 261 -2.00 -4.28 -12.18
C ARG A 261 -2.30 -3.05 -11.33
N ASN A 262 -3.39 -2.41 -11.64
CA ASN A 262 -3.96 -1.39 -10.78
C ASN A 262 -4.63 -2.06 -9.56
N CYS A 263 -4.23 -1.67 -8.37
CA CYS A 263 -4.70 -2.23 -7.10
C CYS A 263 -5.54 -1.24 -6.28
N GLY A 264 -5.79 -0.03 -6.83
CA GLY A 264 -6.58 0.99 -6.16
C GLY A 264 -6.31 2.40 -6.66
N ALA A 265 -6.64 3.40 -5.86
CA ALA A 265 -6.36 4.80 -6.15
C ALA A 265 -6.17 5.61 -4.86
N VAL A 266 -5.37 6.68 -4.93
CA VAL A 266 -5.31 7.74 -3.93
C VAL A 266 -5.84 9.03 -4.55
N MET A 267 -6.61 9.80 -3.79
CA MET A 267 -7.18 11.07 -4.22
C MET A 267 -7.06 12.09 -3.11
N VAL A 268 -6.70 13.31 -3.46
CA VAL A 268 -6.81 14.48 -2.59
C VAL A 268 -7.81 15.47 -3.18
N GLY A 269 -8.46 16.24 -2.33
CA GLY A 269 -9.47 17.20 -2.75
C GLY A 269 -9.43 18.50 -1.98
N ARG A 270 -9.85 19.59 -2.62
CA ARG A 270 -9.98 20.93 -2.07
C ARG A 270 -11.41 21.44 -2.27
N PHE A 271 -11.91 22.17 -1.28
CA PHE A 271 -13.24 22.74 -1.30
C PHE A 271 -13.20 24.27 -1.46
N GLY A 272 -14.29 24.85 -1.97
CA GLY A 272 -14.45 26.30 -2.07
C GLY A 272 -13.49 26.97 -3.06
N ASP A 273 -12.98 28.15 -2.68
CA ASP A 273 -12.10 29.00 -3.50
C ASP A 273 -10.60 28.72 -3.21
N ALA A 274 -10.24 27.45 -3.02
CA ALA A 274 -8.85 27.07 -2.77
C ALA A 274 -7.95 27.30 -4.00
N GLU A 275 -6.64 27.53 -3.75
CA GLU A 275 -5.67 27.64 -4.85
C GLU A 275 -5.62 26.33 -5.66
N PRO A 276 -5.51 26.40 -7.01
CA PRO A 276 -5.41 25.21 -7.85
C PRO A 276 -4.19 24.35 -7.50
N PHE A 277 -4.29 23.03 -7.75
CA PHE A 277 -3.15 22.13 -7.60
C PHE A 277 -1.98 22.54 -8.49
N ALA A 278 -0.80 22.64 -7.87
CA ALA A 278 0.42 22.99 -8.55
C ALA A 278 1.15 21.73 -9.06
N ARG A 279 2.18 21.94 -9.87
CA ARG A 279 3.05 20.85 -10.37
C ARG A 279 3.76 20.10 -9.24
N GLY A 280 4.07 20.78 -8.13
CA GLY A 280 4.63 20.16 -6.92
C GLY A 280 3.69 19.14 -6.29
N ASP A 281 2.40 19.47 -6.18
CA ASP A 281 1.38 18.57 -5.65
C ASP A 281 1.24 17.30 -6.51
N PHE A 282 1.27 17.47 -7.84
CA PHE A 282 1.27 16.35 -8.78
C PHE A 282 2.48 15.44 -8.59
N GLN A 283 3.69 16.01 -8.47
CA GLN A 283 4.93 15.24 -8.29
C GLN A 283 4.89 14.47 -6.97
N LEU A 284 4.50 15.13 -5.89
CA LEU A 284 4.37 14.50 -4.57
C LEU A 284 3.38 13.32 -4.60
N LEU A 285 2.19 13.52 -5.14
CA LEU A 285 1.18 12.45 -5.22
C LEU A 285 1.59 11.31 -6.15
N SER A 286 2.33 11.59 -7.22
CA SER A 286 2.91 10.57 -8.09
C SER A 286 3.86 9.65 -7.32
N VAL A 287 4.70 10.23 -6.44
CA VAL A 287 5.63 9.48 -5.60
C VAL A 287 4.87 8.69 -4.52
N LEU A 288 3.94 9.32 -3.82
CA LEU A 288 3.14 8.69 -2.79
C LEU A 288 2.30 7.53 -3.34
N SER A 289 1.67 7.71 -4.50
CA SER A 289 0.89 6.64 -5.15
C SER A 289 1.75 5.43 -5.53
N ALA A 290 2.95 5.67 -6.08
CA ALA A 290 3.88 4.60 -6.41
C ALA A 290 4.32 3.82 -5.15
N GLN A 291 4.56 4.52 -4.03
CA GLN A 291 4.89 3.89 -2.76
C GLN A 291 3.74 3.09 -2.18
N CYS A 292 2.52 3.63 -2.16
CA CYS A 292 1.33 2.89 -1.75
C CYS A 292 1.15 1.60 -2.57
N GLY A 293 1.35 1.67 -3.88
CA GLY A 293 1.29 0.49 -4.76
C GLY A 293 2.31 -0.60 -4.36
N LEU A 294 3.56 -0.20 -4.08
CA LEU A 294 4.60 -1.13 -3.62
C LEU A 294 4.30 -1.72 -2.24
N LEU A 295 3.77 -0.93 -1.30
CA LEU A 295 3.35 -1.39 0.02
C LEU A 295 2.23 -2.43 -0.08
N LEU A 296 1.20 -2.14 -0.88
CA LEU A 296 0.11 -3.08 -1.15
C LEU A 296 0.61 -4.38 -1.79
N ARG A 297 1.56 -4.27 -2.72
CA ARG A 297 2.20 -5.45 -3.32
C ARG A 297 2.90 -6.31 -2.28
N ASN A 298 3.72 -5.69 -1.43
CA ASN A 298 4.45 -6.41 -0.39
C ASN A 298 3.49 -7.08 0.60
N ALA A 299 2.45 -6.38 1.06
CA ALA A 299 1.42 -6.95 1.92
C ALA A 299 0.72 -8.16 1.27
N ASN A 300 0.29 -8.02 0.01
CA ASN A 300 -0.35 -9.10 -0.75
C ASN A 300 0.60 -10.30 -0.99
N LEU A 301 1.90 -10.05 -1.20
CA LEU A 301 2.90 -11.12 -1.36
C LEU A 301 3.11 -11.89 -0.06
N VAL A 302 3.23 -11.17 1.07
CA VAL A 302 3.37 -11.80 2.40
C VAL A 302 2.14 -12.65 2.70
N GLU A 303 0.94 -12.11 2.53
CA GLU A 303 -0.31 -12.83 2.75
C GLU A 303 -0.46 -14.05 1.83
N SER A 304 -0.08 -13.91 0.55
CA SER A 304 -0.12 -15.02 -0.41
C SER A 304 0.87 -16.11 -0.03
N LEU A 305 2.06 -15.73 0.45
CA LEU A 305 3.08 -16.67 0.91
C LEU A 305 2.60 -17.40 2.16
N GLN A 306 2.02 -16.68 3.13
CA GLN A 306 1.44 -17.28 4.34
C GLN A 306 0.34 -18.28 4.00
N ARG A 307 -0.59 -17.92 3.11
CA ARG A 307 -1.67 -18.81 2.63
C ARG A 307 -1.12 -20.05 1.91
N ALA A 308 -0.11 -19.89 1.05
CA ALA A 308 0.52 -21.02 0.35
C ALA A 308 1.24 -21.96 1.32
N TYR A 309 1.96 -21.40 2.29
CA TYR A 309 2.63 -22.17 3.32
C TYR A 309 1.63 -22.96 4.18
N LEU A 310 0.59 -22.26 4.69
CA LEU A 310 -0.48 -22.88 5.48
C LEU A 310 -1.17 -24.01 4.69
N GLY A 311 -1.51 -23.76 3.43
CA GLY A 311 -2.09 -24.77 2.55
C GLY A 311 -1.19 -26.00 2.39
N THR A 312 0.12 -25.79 2.33
CA THR A 312 1.11 -26.88 2.24
C THR A 312 1.13 -27.71 3.53
N VAL A 313 1.18 -27.06 4.70
CA VAL A 313 1.20 -27.73 6.01
C VAL A 313 -0.12 -28.47 6.24
N GLN A 314 -1.26 -27.88 5.90
CA GLN A 314 -2.56 -28.55 5.96
C GLN A 314 -2.65 -29.76 5.02
N ALA A 315 -2.08 -29.66 3.81
CA ALA A 315 -2.02 -30.80 2.89
C ALA A 315 -1.16 -31.93 3.45
N MET A 316 -0.04 -31.60 4.13
CA MET A 316 0.79 -32.58 4.83
C MET A 316 0.03 -33.23 6.00
N ALA A 317 -0.67 -32.45 6.83
CA ALA A 317 -1.50 -32.97 7.90
C ALA A 317 -2.58 -33.94 7.37
N ARG A 318 -3.30 -33.57 6.29
CA ARG A 318 -4.27 -34.48 5.61
C ARG A 318 -3.61 -35.75 5.07
N THR A 319 -2.39 -35.68 4.55
CA THR A 319 -1.66 -36.84 4.07
C THR A 319 -1.33 -37.79 5.24
N LEU A 320 -1.00 -37.23 6.39
CA LEU A 320 -0.78 -38.01 7.64
C LEU A 320 -2.09 -38.67 8.14
N GLU A 321 -3.21 -37.92 8.12
CA GLU A 321 -4.52 -38.48 8.43
C GLU A 321 -4.92 -39.60 7.46
N ALA A 322 -4.61 -39.48 6.16
CA ALA A 322 -4.87 -40.52 5.16
C ALA A 322 -4.03 -41.78 5.42
N ARG A 323 -2.90 -41.64 6.11
CA ARG A 323 -2.03 -42.76 6.55
C ARG A 323 -2.60 -43.47 7.78
N ASP A 324 -3.34 -42.75 8.64
CA ASP A 324 -4.06 -43.31 9.77
C ASP A 324 -5.56 -43.47 9.42
N PRO A 325 -6.06 -44.69 9.14
CA PRO A 325 -7.44 -44.92 8.71
C PRO A 325 -8.50 -44.38 9.70
N TYR A 326 -8.08 -43.99 10.89
CA TYR A 326 -8.97 -43.64 12.01
C TYR A 326 -9.11 -42.13 12.17
N THR A 327 -8.22 -41.35 11.55
CA THR A 327 -8.17 -39.89 11.72
C THR A 327 -8.69 -39.14 10.48
N HIS A 328 -9.23 -39.82 9.49
CA HIS A 328 -9.73 -39.15 8.28
C HIS A 328 -10.77 -38.08 8.59
N GLY A 329 -10.42 -36.82 8.33
CA GLY A 329 -11.24 -35.65 8.60
C GLY A 329 -11.37 -35.27 10.09
N HIS A 330 -10.63 -35.94 10.99
CA HIS A 330 -10.60 -35.63 12.42
C HIS A 330 -10.18 -34.20 12.70
N SER A 331 -9.03 -33.78 12.23
CA SER A 331 -8.53 -32.41 12.46
C SER A 331 -9.49 -31.32 11.95
N GLN A 332 -10.22 -31.59 10.85
CA GLN A 332 -11.24 -30.65 10.34
C GLN A 332 -12.46 -30.59 11.26
N ARG A 333 -12.93 -31.74 11.80
CA ARG A 333 -14.05 -31.74 12.75
C ARG A 333 -13.67 -31.08 14.05
N VAL A 334 -12.47 -31.38 14.60
CA VAL A 334 -11.95 -30.72 15.81
C VAL A 334 -11.86 -29.21 15.60
N ALA A 335 -11.33 -28.75 14.48
CA ALA A 335 -11.26 -27.32 14.13
C ALA A 335 -12.67 -26.69 14.04
N SER A 336 -13.64 -27.40 13.46
CA SER A 336 -15.02 -26.92 13.40
C SER A 336 -15.65 -26.80 14.79
N ILE A 337 -15.46 -27.80 15.65
CA ILE A 337 -15.95 -27.77 17.04
C ILE A 337 -15.32 -26.59 17.78
N CYS A 338 -13.99 -26.43 17.68
CA CYS A 338 -13.26 -25.33 18.30
C CYS A 338 -13.79 -23.96 17.86
N ARG A 339 -14.07 -23.76 16.58
CA ARG A 339 -14.67 -22.54 16.06
C ARG A 339 -16.02 -22.25 16.68
N HIS A 340 -16.92 -23.22 16.72
CA HIS A 340 -18.25 -23.03 17.32
C HIS A 340 -18.18 -22.73 18.82
N VAL A 341 -17.25 -23.37 19.55
CA VAL A 341 -17.01 -23.06 20.97
C VAL A 341 -16.48 -21.66 21.15
N ALA A 342 -15.52 -21.23 20.30
CA ALA A 342 -14.96 -19.89 20.31
C ALA A 342 -16.03 -18.81 20.07
N GLU A 343 -16.90 -19.02 19.07
CA GLU A 343 -18.03 -18.14 18.78
C GLU A 343 -19.03 -18.09 19.94
N HIS A 344 -19.32 -19.24 20.55
CA HIS A 344 -20.23 -19.31 21.70
C HIS A 344 -19.70 -18.58 22.93
N LEU A 345 -18.41 -18.69 23.19
CA LEU A 345 -17.72 -17.98 24.28
C LEU A 345 -17.42 -16.50 23.98
N GLY A 346 -17.67 -16.03 22.77
CA GLY A 346 -17.42 -14.64 22.36
C GLY A 346 -15.93 -14.29 22.30
N LEU A 347 -15.07 -15.23 21.92
CA LEU A 347 -13.64 -14.99 21.77
C LEU A 347 -13.36 -13.99 20.66
N SER A 348 -12.18 -13.33 20.72
CA SER A 348 -11.76 -12.43 19.67
C SER A 348 -11.58 -13.18 18.33
N PRO A 349 -11.77 -12.51 17.17
CA PRO A 349 -11.51 -13.15 15.87
C PRO A 349 -10.11 -13.74 15.73
N GLY A 350 -9.08 -13.09 16.31
CA GLY A 350 -7.70 -13.59 16.31
C GLY A 350 -7.52 -14.87 17.14
N ASP A 351 -8.14 -14.94 18.33
CA ASP A 351 -8.11 -16.15 19.17
C ASP A 351 -8.84 -17.31 18.49
N ALA A 352 -9.98 -17.04 17.84
CA ALA A 352 -10.73 -18.06 17.11
C ALA A 352 -9.94 -18.62 15.93
N GLU A 353 -9.24 -17.75 15.16
CA GLU A 353 -8.36 -18.15 14.06
C GLU A 353 -7.17 -18.99 14.57
N THR A 354 -6.50 -18.55 15.63
CA THR A 354 -5.39 -19.27 16.28
C THR A 354 -5.83 -20.66 16.75
N LEU A 355 -6.99 -20.74 17.37
CA LEU A 355 -7.55 -21.99 17.85
C LEU A 355 -7.90 -22.96 16.72
N GLU A 356 -8.51 -22.46 15.65
CA GLU A 356 -8.83 -23.25 14.44
C GLU A 356 -7.58 -23.78 13.76
N LEU A 357 -6.55 -22.93 13.63
CA LEU A 357 -5.24 -23.33 13.07
C LEU A 357 -4.59 -24.43 13.91
N ALA A 358 -4.51 -24.23 15.21
CA ALA A 358 -3.92 -25.19 16.12
C ALA A 358 -4.68 -26.53 16.08
N ALA A 359 -6.00 -26.49 16.08
CA ALA A 359 -6.86 -27.68 15.99
C ALA A 359 -6.65 -28.44 14.66
N GLY A 360 -6.46 -27.72 13.56
CA GLY A 360 -6.17 -28.31 12.25
C GLY A 360 -4.78 -28.96 12.15
N LEU A 361 -3.87 -28.62 13.04
CA LEU A 361 -2.46 -29.02 13.00
C LEU A 361 -1.98 -29.79 14.22
N HIS A 362 -2.80 -29.96 15.24
CA HIS A 362 -2.39 -30.52 16.55
C HIS A 362 -1.67 -31.87 16.45
N ASP A 363 -2.09 -32.68 15.50
CA ASP A 363 -1.62 -34.04 15.27
C ASP A 363 -0.49 -34.18 14.25
N VAL A 364 0.04 -33.07 13.69
CA VAL A 364 1.05 -33.10 12.61
C VAL A 364 2.29 -33.87 13.02
N GLY A 365 2.65 -33.88 14.29
CA GLY A 365 3.80 -34.61 14.82
C GLY A 365 3.67 -36.14 14.80
N LYS A 366 2.50 -36.69 14.52
CA LYS A 366 2.30 -38.13 14.28
C LYS A 366 3.13 -38.66 13.09
N VAL A 367 3.67 -37.75 12.28
CA VAL A 367 4.63 -38.09 11.19
C VAL A 367 5.81 -38.91 11.68
N ALA A 368 6.23 -38.72 12.92
CA ALA A 368 7.37 -39.41 13.52
C ALA A 368 7.02 -40.76 14.17
N ILE A 369 5.73 -41.09 14.28
CA ILE A 369 5.30 -42.36 14.86
C ILE A 369 5.44 -43.47 13.80
N PRO A 370 6.18 -44.56 14.08
CA PRO A 370 6.31 -45.70 13.18
C PRO A 370 4.94 -46.35 12.89
N ASP A 371 4.70 -46.81 11.64
CA ASP A 371 3.47 -47.48 11.24
C ASP A 371 3.12 -48.69 12.09
N ALA A 372 4.13 -49.44 12.51
CA ALA A 372 3.98 -50.60 13.39
C ALA A 372 3.39 -50.24 14.77
N VAL A 373 3.58 -49.02 15.23
CA VAL A 373 3.00 -48.48 16.48
C VAL A 373 1.64 -47.85 16.22
N LEU A 374 1.58 -47.01 15.18
CA LEU A 374 0.36 -46.28 14.83
C LEU A 374 -0.82 -47.22 14.50
N HIS A 375 -0.55 -48.32 13.77
CA HIS A 375 -1.56 -49.31 13.34
C HIS A 375 -1.60 -50.57 14.19
N LYS A 376 -0.96 -50.57 15.35
CA LYS A 376 -0.89 -51.78 16.19
C LYS A 376 -2.25 -52.27 16.65
N PRO A 377 -2.65 -53.52 16.31
CA PRO A 377 -3.91 -54.06 16.79
C PRO A 377 -3.73 -54.53 18.24
N GLY A 378 -4.01 -53.67 19.23
CA GLY A 378 -3.93 -54.00 20.64
C GLY A 378 -3.28 -52.92 21.49
N SER A 379 -3.00 -53.23 22.73
CA SER A 379 -2.40 -52.29 23.69
C SER A 379 -0.96 -51.97 23.33
N LEU A 380 -0.55 -50.70 23.46
CA LEU A 380 0.82 -50.26 23.30
C LEU A 380 1.67 -50.63 24.49
N THR A 381 2.95 -50.97 24.26
CA THR A 381 3.94 -51.12 25.34
C THR A 381 4.28 -49.74 25.93
N ALA A 382 5.03 -49.73 27.06
CA ALA A 382 5.46 -48.47 27.66
C ALA A 382 6.38 -47.66 26.73
N GLU A 383 7.23 -48.31 25.96
CA GLU A 383 8.14 -47.71 24.96
C GLU A 383 7.35 -47.12 23.78
N GLU A 384 6.36 -47.85 23.27
CA GLU A 384 5.48 -47.41 22.21
C GLU A 384 4.63 -46.20 22.64
N TRP A 385 4.09 -46.24 23.86
CA TRP A 385 3.41 -45.10 24.46
C TRP A 385 4.33 -43.88 24.60
N SER A 386 5.59 -44.09 24.98
CA SER A 386 6.56 -42.98 25.03
C SER A 386 6.75 -42.33 23.66
N ALA A 387 6.83 -43.14 22.62
CA ALA A 387 6.93 -42.63 21.23
C ALA A 387 5.67 -41.84 20.80
N VAL A 388 4.47 -42.34 21.16
CA VAL A 388 3.20 -41.61 20.84
C VAL A 388 3.13 -40.29 21.59
N ARG A 389 3.53 -40.25 22.87
CA ARG A 389 3.53 -39.01 23.67
C ARG A 389 4.48 -37.91 23.17
N MET A 390 5.39 -38.24 22.28
CA MET A 390 6.28 -37.25 21.68
C MET A 390 5.66 -36.44 20.52
N HIS A 391 4.50 -36.86 19.96
CA HIS A 391 3.98 -36.18 18.80
C HIS A 391 3.61 -34.70 19.05
N PRO A 392 3.14 -34.24 20.23
CA PRO A 392 2.91 -32.81 20.44
C PRO A 392 4.22 -32.00 20.36
N VAL A 393 5.31 -32.55 20.95
CA VAL A 393 6.64 -31.91 20.92
C VAL A 393 7.15 -31.83 19.49
N ILE A 394 7.11 -32.94 18.76
CA ILE A 394 7.55 -33.00 17.35
C ILE A 394 6.67 -32.10 16.47
N GLY A 395 5.37 -32.07 16.73
CA GLY A 395 4.43 -31.18 16.03
C GLY A 395 4.80 -29.72 16.20
N ALA A 396 5.08 -29.28 17.42
CA ALA A 396 5.53 -27.92 17.70
C ALA A 396 6.89 -27.63 17.04
N GLU A 397 7.85 -28.58 17.07
CA GLU A 397 9.15 -28.43 16.40
C GLU A 397 9.00 -28.26 14.87
N VAL A 398 8.16 -29.06 14.23
CA VAL A 398 7.89 -28.98 12.78
C VAL A 398 7.27 -27.64 12.38
N LEU A 399 6.44 -27.05 13.24
CA LEU A 399 5.74 -25.81 12.99
C LEU A 399 6.54 -24.55 13.41
N THR A 400 7.56 -24.70 14.28
CA THR A 400 8.39 -23.59 14.79
C THR A 400 8.99 -22.69 13.70
N PRO A 401 9.44 -23.19 12.52
CA PRO A 401 10.00 -22.33 11.48
C PRO A 401 8.99 -21.34 10.84
N ALA A 402 7.70 -21.43 11.15
CA ALA A 402 6.66 -20.55 10.62
C ALA A 402 6.29 -19.46 11.64
N PRO A 403 6.78 -18.19 11.47
CA PRO A 403 6.55 -17.13 12.45
C PRO A 403 5.07 -16.84 12.73
N PHE A 404 4.20 -16.95 11.73
CA PHE A 404 2.76 -16.69 11.86
C PHE A 404 1.98 -17.81 12.59
N LEU A 405 2.64 -18.93 12.94
CA LEU A 405 2.07 -20.00 13.76
C LEU A 405 2.52 -19.95 15.23
N GLN A 406 3.29 -18.93 15.63
CA GLN A 406 3.86 -18.86 16.99
C GLN A 406 2.79 -18.91 18.07
N ASP A 407 1.65 -18.27 17.89
CA ASP A 407 0.55 -18.27 18.85
C ASP A 407 -0.19 -19.62 18.90
N ALA A 408 -0.14 -20.41 17.83
CA ALA A 408 -0.70 -21.76 17.78
C ALA A 408 0.21 -22.85 18.39
N LEU A 409 1.53 -22.60 18.45
CA LEU A 409 2.50 -23.60 18.94
C LEU A 409 2.21 -24.09 20.37
N PRO A 410 1.91 -23.22 21.36
CA PRO A 410 1.56 -23.68 22.70
C PRO A 410 0.33 -24.59 22.73
N LEU A 411 -0.65 -24.34 21.84
CA LEU A 411 -1.86 -25.13 21.75
C LEU A 411 -1.55 -26.52 21.18
N VAL A 412 -0.71 -26.59 20.13
CA VAL A 412 -0.25 -27.85 19.54
C VAL A 412 0.60 -28.63 20.52
N LEU A 413 1.49 -27.98 21.27
CA LEU A 413 2.36 -28.63 22.23
C LEU A 413 1.59 -29.23 23.40
N HIS A 414 0.54 -28.54 23.88
CA HIS A 414 -0.10 -28.87 25.15
C HIS A 414 -1.54 -29.43 25.01
N HIS A 415 -1.98 -29.83 23.81
CA HIS A 415 -3.34 -30.32 23.59
C HIS A 415 -3.63 -31.66 24.32
N HIS A 416 -2.63 -32.35 24.82
CA HIS A 416 -2.76 -33.53 25.65
C HIS A 416 -2.43 -33.29 27.12
N GLU A 417 -2.31 -32.04 27.54
CA GLU A 417 -2.28 -31.74 28.97
C GLU A 417 -3.67 -32.00 29.58
N ARG A 418 -3.75 -31.87 30.88
CA ARG A 418 -4.99 -32.08 31.65
C ARG A 418 -5.18 -30.94 32.62
N TYR A 419 -6.44 -30.65 32.93
CA TYR A 419 -6.80 -29.61 33.89
C TYR A 419 -6.13 -29.83 35.26
N ASP A 420 -5.96 -31.11 35.70
CA ASP A 420 -5.36 -31.54 36.97
C ASP A 420 -3.84 -31.69 36.91
N GLY A 421 -3.14 -31.33 35.82
CA GLY A 421 -1.71 -31.40 35.66
C GLY A 421 -1.13 -32.82 35.49
N LYS A 422 -1.97 -33.83 35.21
CA LYS A 422 -1.54 -35.20 34.96
C LYS A 422 -1.42 -35.54 33.47
N GLY A 423 -1.39 -34.53 32.64
CA GLY A 423 -1.23 -34.66 31.20
C GLY A 423 0.23 -34.83 30.75
N TYR A 424 0.45 -34.58 29.47
CA TYR A 424 1.80 -34.58 28.85
C TYR A 424 1.84 -33.53 27.72
N PRO A 425 3.03 -33.02 27.34
CA PRO A 425 4.36 -33.50 27.69
C PRO A 425 4.90 -32.97 29.03
N ASP A 426 4.46 -31.80 29.51
CA ASP A 426 5.08 -31.04 30.59
C ASP A 426 4.37 -31.20 31.94
N GLY A 427 3.16 -31.76 31.98
CA GLY A 427 2.34 -31.94 33.18
C GLY A 427 1.86 -30.61 33.78
N LEU A 428 1.47 -29.65 32.94
CA LEU A 428 1.07 -28.32 33.33
C LEU A 428 -0.30 -28.31 33.99
N MET A 429 -0.42 -27.55 35.09
CA MET A 429 -1.71 -27.26 35.72
C MET A 429 -2.53 -26.28 34.88
N SER A 430 -3.84 -26.31 35.02
CA SER A 430 -4.77 -25.43 34.28
C SER A 430 -4.38 -23.94 34.31
N SER A 431 -3.86 -23.43 35.42
CA SER A 431 -3.46 -22.03 35.54
C SER A 431 -2.19 -21.66 34.73
N GLN A 432 -1.52 -22.64 34.15
CA GLN A 432 -0.32 -22.47 33.31
C GLN A 432 -0.65 -22.65 31.83
N LEU A 433 -1.88 -23.06 31.51
CA LEU A 433 -2.36 -23.27 30.15
C LEU A 433 -3.24 -22.10 29.70
N SER A 434 -3.25 -21.83 28.40
CA SER A 434 -4.19 -20.91 27.78
C SER A 434 -5.61 -21.50 27.83
N ASP A 435 -6.63 -20.64 27.95
CA ASP A 435 -8.03 -21.04 27.81
C ASP A 435 -8.30 -21.71 26.45
N LEU A 436 -7.62 -21.30 25.40
CA LEU A 436 -7.69 -21.91 24.07
C LEU A 436 -7.21 -23.37 24.09
N THR A 437 -6.18 -23.69 24.88
CA THR A 437 -5.70 -25.08 25.05
C THR A 437 -6.78 -25.96 25.66
N HIS A 438 -7.54 -25.46 26.63
CA HIS A 438 -8.65 -26.20 27.23
C HIS A 438 -9.75 -26.52 26.24
N ILE A 439 -10.01 -25.63 25.27
CA ILE A 439 -11.01 -25.85 24.21
C ILE A 439 -10.55 -26.99 23.28
N ILE A 440 -9.29 -26.97 22.82
CA ILE A 440 -8.78 -28.00 21.92
C ILE A 440 -8.79 -29.38 22.59
N MET A 441 -8.43 -29.45 23.86
CA MET A 441 -8.43 -30.69 24.64
C MET A 441 -9.83 -31.32 24.70
N ALA A 442 -10.87 -30.53 24.94
CA ALA A 442 -12.25 -30.99 25.00
C ALA A 442 -12.78 -31.37 23.62
N ALA A 443 -12.49 -30.55 22.59
CA ALA A 443 -12.90 -30.77 21.21
C ALA A 443 -12.32 -32.07 20.64
N ASP A 444 -11.00 -32.29 20.83
CA ASP A 444 -10.32 -33.52 20.42
C ASP A 444 -10.93 -34.75 21.12
N ALA A 445 -11.09 -34.69 22.42
CA ALA A 445 -11.72 -35.79 23.19
C ALA A 445 -13.15 -36.07 22.70
N TYR A 446 -13.96 -35.03 22.44
CA TYR A 446 -15.31 -35.16 21.95
C TYR A 446 -15.38 -35.83 20.59
N ASP A 447 -14.57 -35.35 19.59
CA ASP A 447 -14.51 -35.98 18.27
C ASP A 447 -14.00 -37.42 18.35
N ALA A 448 -13.00 -37.67 19.19
CA ALA A 448 -12.48 -39.00 19.43
C ALA A 448 -13.54 -39.96 20.03
N MET A 449 -14.50 -39.45 20.81
CA MET A 449 -15.58 -40.24 21.39
C MET A 449 -16.75 -40.46 20.41
N THR A 450 -17.06 -39.47 19.61
CA THR A 450 -18.23 -39.50 18.66
C THR A 450 -17.85 -40.05 17.28
N SER A 451 -16.57 -40.37 17.02
CA SER A 451 -16.10 -41.02 15.80
C SER A 451 -15.95 -42.53 15.98
N ASN A 452 -16.26 -43.30 14.92
CA ASN A 452 -16.05 -44.75 14.91
C ASN A 452 -14.56 -45.07 14.93
N ARG A 453 -14.14 -45.99 15.80
CA ARG A 453 -12.76 -46.55 15.86
C ARG A 453 -12.81 -48.09 15.71
N PRO A 454 -11.77 -48.76 15.23
CA PRO A 454 -11.78 -50.18 14.91
C PRO A 454 -12.24 -51.10 16.08
N TYR A 455 -11.96 -50.63 17.29
CA TYR A 455 -12.20 -51.38 18.49
C TYR A 455 -13.35 -50.82 19.33
N ARG A 456 -14.01 -49.74 18.85
CA ARG A 456 -15.09 -49.06 19.58
C ARG A 456 -16.03 -48.34 18.62
N ALA A 457 -17.31 -48.67 18.71
CA ALA A 457 -18.34 -47.86 18.04
C ALA A 457 -18.38 -46.43 18.61
N ALA A 458 -18.75 -45.44 17.80
CA ALA A 458 -18.99 -44.09 18.25
C ALA A 458 -19.98 -44.05 19.40
N LEU A 459 -19.70 -43.24 20.40
CA LEU A 459 -20.67 -42.92 21.45
C LEU A 459 -21.74 -41.98 20.89
N THR A 460 -22.94 -42.01 21.49
CA THR A 460 -23.92 -40.99 21.21
C THR A 460 -23.45 -39.62 21.75
N THR A 461 -24.00 -38.54 21.24
CA THR A 461 -23.73 -37.20 21.72
C THR A 461 -23.92 -37.07 23.23
N GLU A 462 -25.03 -37.63 23.77
CA GLU A 462 -25.34 -37.61 25.21
C GLU A 462 -24.29 -38.41 26.03
N GLN A 463 -23.82 -39.54 25.49
CA GLN A 463 -22.79 -40.33 26.16
C GLN A 463 -21.45 -39.58 26.16
N ALA A 464 -21.06 -38.92 25.03
CA ALA A 464 -19.85 -38.15 24.95
C ALA A 464 -19.86 -36.93 25.90
N LEU A 465 -20.97 -36.21 25.99
CA LEU A 465 -21.17 -35.13 26.96
C LEU A 465 -21.08 -35.62 28.39
N SER A 466 -21.67 -36.81 28.70
CA SER A 466 -21.54 -37.42 30.03
C SER A 466 -20.12 -37.77 30.41
N GLU A 467 -19.28 -38.20 29.45
CA GLU A 467 -17.86 -38.46 29.67
C GLU A 467 -17.09 -37.14 29.89
N LEU A 468 -17.42 -36.07 29.15
CA LEU A 468 -16.82 -34.75 29.39
C LEU A 468 -17.17 -34.24 30.80
N GLU A 469 -18.41 -34.40 31.22
CA GLU A 469 -18.88 -34.04 32.55
C GLU A 469 -18.17 -34.87 33.65
N ALA A 470 -18.00 -36.17 33.46
CA ALA A 470 -17.27 -37.02 34.37
C ALA A 470 -15.77 -36.61 34.52
N GLY A 471 -15.18 -35.99 33.46
CA GLY A 471 -13.84 -35.45 33.47
C GLY A 471 -13.73 -34.00 33.97
N ARG A 472 -14.85 -33.35 34.30
CA ARG A 472 -14.92 -31.94 34.75
C ARG A 472 -13.98 -31.66 35.93
N GLY A 473 -13.13 -30.65 35.83
CA GLY A 473 -12.18 -30.25 36.87
C GLY A 473 -11.00 -31.21 37.08
N ALA A 474 -10.97 -32.33 36.36
CA ALA A 474 -9.86 -33.27 36.33
C ALA A 474 -9.15 -33.29 34.95
N GLN A 475 -9.83 -33.75 33.95
CA GLN A 475 -9.28 -33.75 32.59
C GLN A 475 -9.65 -32.46 31.84
N PHE A 476 -10.85 -31.95 31.98
CA PHE A 476 -11.41 -30.85 31.23
C PHE A 476 -11.72 -29.62 32.09
N SER A 477 -11.62 -28.43 31.50
CA SER A 477 -12.02 -27.17 32.12
C SER A 477 -13.52 -27.15 32.34
N PRO A 478 -14.01 -26.82 33.57
CA PRO A 478 -15.43 -26.68 33.83
C PRO A 478 -16.16 -25.73 32.88
N ALA A 479 -15.56 -24.59 32.57
CA ALA A 479 -16.14 -23.59 31.68
C ALA A 479 -16.29 -24.12 30.24
N VAL A 480 -15.33 -24.90 29.75
CA VAL A 480 -15.39 -25.48 28.40
C VAL A 480 -16.42 -26.60 28.33
N VAL A 481 -16.55 -27.41 29.41
CA VAL A 481 -17.62 -28.44 29.48
C VAL A 481 -18.99 -27.81 29.42
N ASP A 482 -19.22 -26.72 30.17
CA ASP A 482 -20.51 -25.97 30.13
C ASP A 482 -20.77 -25.45 28.71
N ALA A 483 -19.78 -24.80 28.08
CA ALA A 483 -19.91 -24.29 26.73
C ALA A 483 -20.23 -25.38 25.70
N MET A 484 -19.60 -26.55 25.81
CA MET A 484 -19.87 -27.70 24.93
C MET A 484 -21.29 -28.24 25.10
N GLN A 485 -21.81 -28.33 26.32
CA GLN A 485 -23.18 -28.73 26.59
C GLN A 485 -24.18 -27.75 25.99
N GLU A 486 -24.02 -26.45 26.26
CA GLU A 486 -24.90 -25.40 25.74
C GLU A 486 -24.87 -25.34 24.18
N LEU A 487 -23.70 -25.56 23.58
CA LEU A 487 -23.57 -25.58 22.13
C LEU A 487 -24.33 -26.74 21.51
N VAL A 488 -24.21 -27.94 22.06
CA VAL A 488 -24.88 -29.13 21.55
C VAL A 488 -26.40 -29.01 21.76
N ASP A 489 -26.86 -28.48 22.89
CA ASP A 489 -28.28 -28.22 23.13
C ASP A 489 -28.89 -27.24 22.12
N ARG A 490 -28.11 -26.26 21.68
CA ARG A 490 -28.52 -25.24 20.71
C ARG A 490 -28.54 -25.74 19.26
N LEU A 491 -27.53 -26.49 18.85
CA LEU A 491 -27.28 -26.88 17.44
C LEU A 491 -27.81 -28.33 17.14
N GLY A 492 -28.09 -29.14 18.16
CA GLY A 492 -28.37 -30.55 18.00
C GLY A 492 -27.12 -31.39 17.70
N ALA A 493 -27.33 -32.70 17.42
CA ALA A 493 -26.27 -33.68 17.21
C ALA A 493 -25.42 -33.46 15.94
N GLY A 494 -25.46 -32.30 15.31
CA GLY A 494 -24.74 -31.92 14.09
C GLY A 494 -23.54 -31.01 14.31
N VAL A 495 -22.99 -30.93 15.55
CA VAL A 495 -21.77 -30.17 15.87
C VAL A 495 -20.55 -30.96 15.46
#